data_1bf5bf3316eee25436a7a8b71718c73d
#
_entry.id   1bf5bf3316eee25436a7a8b71718c73d
#
_cell.length_a   1.000
_cell.length_b   1.000
_cell.length_c   1.000
_cell.angle_alpha   90.00
_cell.angle_beta   90.00
_cell.angle_gamma   90.00
#
_symmetry.space_group_name_H-M   'P 1'
#
loop_
_entity.id
_entity.type
_entity.pdbx_description
1 polymer ?
#
loop_
_entity_poly.entity_id
_entity_poly.type
_entity_poly.pdbx_seq_one_letter_code
_entity_poly.pdbx_strand_id
1 'polypeptide(L)'
;MTTQSEVSGTLVVTGAASGIGAASAQRLMRDGWKIVAVDLNEPAYAVEQFIRADMGDASSIDAAVAQMPATLHGLCNIAGLPGNRGVERTLRVNFLGLRHLTDRVVPRLQPGSAIVNLASVAGNQWRDRWDLHREWAQTPDFAQGLQWLSSHPVSEEAVYNYSKEAVIV
;
A
#
# COMPACT_ATOMS: atom_id res chain seq x y z
N MET A 1 8.96 -2.38 -37.56
CA MET A 1 8.75 -3.34 -36.47
C MET A 1 9.46 -2.80 -35.26
N THR A 2 8.75 -2.12 -34.39
CA THR A 2 9.28 -1.66 -33.09
C THR A 2 9.33 -2.87 -32.18
N THR A 3 10.54 -3.36 -31.90
CA THR A 3 10.77 -4.32 -30.83
C THR A 3 10.33 -3.67 -29.54
N GLN A 4 9.16 -4.06 -29.00
CA GLN A 4 8.85 -3.82 -27.62
C GLN A 4 9.95 -4.51 -26.81
N SER A 5 10.78 -3.71 -26.12
CA SER A 5 11.69 -4.24 -25.12
C SER A 5 10.84 -5.00 -24.13
N GLU A 6 11.07 -6.31 -23.99
CA GLU A 6 10.41 -7.11 -22.97
C GLU A 6 10.71 -6.45 -21.61
N VAL A 7 9.69 -5.83 -21.03
CA VAL A 7 9.77 -5.29 -19.68
C VAL A 7 9.85 -6.50 -18.75
N SER A 8 11.04 -6.79 -18.25
CA SER A 8 11.33 -7.99 -17.46
C SER A 8 11.60 -7.62 -16.00
N GLY A 9 10.63 -7.03 -15.35
CA GLY A 9 10.74 -6.63 -13.95
C GLY A 9 9.61 -7.18 -13.07
N THR A 10 9.81 -7.15 -11.76
CA THR A 10 8.83 -7.61 -10.77
C THR A 10 8.27 -6.43 -9.99
N LEU A 11 6.94 -6.31 -9.97
CA LEU A 11 6.20 -5.30 -9.21
C LEU A 11 5.42 -5.96 -8.09
N VAL A 12 5.38 -5.31 -6.94
CA VAL A 12 4.46 -5.66 -5.84
C VAL A 12 3.19 -4.84 -6.01
N VAL A 13 2.03 -5.48 -5.92
CA VAL A 13 0.72 -4.83 -5.97
C VAL A 13 -0.08 -5.27 -4.76
N THR A 14 -0.44 -4.34 -3.88
CA THR A 14 -1.33 -4.62 -2.74
C THR A 14 -2.80 -4.42 -3.13
N GLY A 15 -3.72 -5.17 -2.51
CA GLY A 15 -5.14 -5.13 -2.87
C GLY A 15 -5.41 -5.77 -4.24
N ALA A 16 -4.55 -6.71 -4.66
CA ALA A 16 -4.55 -7.27 -6.01
C ALA A 16 -5.71 -8.22 -6.30
N ALA A 17 -6.47 -8.69 -5.30
CA ALA A 17 -7.55 -9.64 -5.53
C ALA A 17 -8.83 -9.02 -6.11
N SER A 18 -9.01 -7.70 -5.99
CA SER A 18 -10.27 -7.05 -6.38
C SER A 18 -10.11 -5.59 -6.83
N GLY A 19 -11.16 -5.01 -7.39
CA GLY A 19 -11.27 -3.59 -7.67
C GLY A 19 -10.11 -3.00 -8.48
N ILE A 20 -9.61 -1.85 -8.04
CA ILE A 20 -8.52 -1.11 -8.71
C ILE A 20 -7.23 -1.93 -8.71
N GLY A 21 -6.90 -2.61 -7.60
CA GLY A 21 -5.69 -3.43 -7.50
C GLY A 21 -5.66 -4.56 -8.52
N ALA A 22 -6.76 -5.30 -8.65
CA ALA A 22 -6.89 -6.37 -9.65
C ALA A 22 -6.79 -5.84 -11.08
N ALA A 23 -7.47 -4.72 -11.38
CA ALA A 23 -7.43 -4.11 -12.71
C ALA A 23 -6.02 -3.61 -13.05
N SER A 24 -5.33 -2.99 -12.09
CA SER A 24 -3.95 -2.51 -12.24
C SER A 24 -2.98 -3.68 -12.45
N ALA A 25 -3.05 -4.72 -11.62
CA ALA A 25 -2.19 -5.89 -11.73
C ALA A 25 -2.35 -6.55 -13.11
N GLN A 26 -3.58 -6.80 -13.56
CA GLN A 26 -3.84 -7.38 -14.87
C GLN A 26 -3.37 -6.49 -16.02
N ARG A 27 -3.46 -5.17 -15.90
CA ARG A 27 -2.93 -4.24 -16.89
C ARG A 27 -1.40 -4.33 -16.96
N LEU A 28 -0.73 -4.27 -15.83
CA LEU A 28 0.73 -4.36 -15.74
C LEU A 28 1.25 -5.70 -16.29
N MET A 29 0.54 -6.80 -16.04
CA MET A 29 0.88 -8.11 -16.63
C MET A 29 0.79 -8.12 -18.16
N ARG A 30 -0.23 -7.45 -18.73
CA ARG A 30 -0.32 -7.31 -20.21
C ARG A 30 0.82 -6.47 -20.79
N ASP A 31 1.36 -5.56 -19.98
CA ASP A 31 2.52 -4.73 -20.35
C ASP A 31 3.87 -5.45 -20.09
N GLY A 32 3.86 -6.74 -19.69
CA GLY A 32 5.04 -7.59 -19.53
C GLY A 32 5.65 -7.65 -18.13
N TRP A 33 5.02 -7.04 -17.11
CA TRP A 33 5.50 -7.09 -15.73
C TRP A 33 5.11 -8.40 -15.03
N LYS A 34 6.02 -8.93 -14.21
CA LYS A 34 5.73 -9.98 -13.25
C LYS A 34 5.11 -9.37 -12.00
N ILE A 35 4.02 -9.95 -11.51
CA ILE A 35 3.28 -9.40 -10.38
C ILE A 35 3.40 -10.31 -9.14
N VAL A 36 3.90 -9.73 -8.06
CA VAL A 36 3.73 -10.25 -6.70
C VAL A 36 2.46 -9.62 -6.14
N ALA A 37 1.39 -10.39 -6.09
CA ALA A 37 0.09 -9.97 -5.59
C ALA A 37 0.04 -10.14 -4.07
N VAL A 38 -0.27 -9.06 -3.35
CA VAL A 38 -0.42 -9.06 -1.89
C VAL A 38 -1.87 -8.71 -1.54
N ASP A 39 -2.59 -9.63 -0.90
CA ASP A 39 -4.00 -9.44 -0.52
C ASP A 39 -4.40 -10.42 0.58
N LEU A 40 -5.53 -10.19 1.23
CA LEU A 40 -6.17 -11.18 2.13
C LEU A 40 -6.72 -12.38 1.36
N ASN A 41 -7.15 -12.17 0.12
CA ASN A 41 -7.76 -13.17 -0.74
C ASN A 41 -6.89 -13.43 -1.95
N GLU A 42 -6.89 -14.67 -2.42
CA GLU A 42 -6.20 -15.04 -3.65
C GLU A 42 -6.89 -14.40 -4.87
N PRO A 43 -6.14 -13.79 -5.80
CA PRO A 43 -6.71 -13.29 -7.06
C PRO A 43 -7.35 -14.41 -7.87
N ALA A 44 -8.47 -14.10 -8.55
CA ALA A 44 -9.13 -15.04 -9.45
C ALA A 44 -8.43 -15.16 -10.85
N TYR A 45 -7.22 -14.64 -10.98
CA TYR A 45 -6.39 -14.67 -12.19
C TYR A 45 -4.95 -15.07 -11.83
N ALA A 46 -4.23 -15.68 -12.76
CA ALA A 46 -2.86 -16.11 -12.52
C ALA A 46 -1.92 -14.91 -12.32
N VAL A 47 -1.03 -15.01 -11.34
CA VAL A 47 0.04 -14.05 -11.05
C VAL A 47 1.38 -14.79 -10.92
N GLU A 48 2.49 -14.08 -10.99
CA GLU A 48 3.82 -14.68 -10.73
C GLU A 48 3.92 -15.27 -9.33
N GLN A 49 3.44 -14.52 -8.34
CA GLN A 49 3.39 -14.97 -6.94
C GLN A 49 2.20 -14.34 -6.23
N PHE A 50 1.47 -15.13 -5.45
CA PHE A 50 0.51 -14.63 -4.48
C PHE A 50 1.07 -14.77 -3.06
N ILE A 51 0.95 -13.70 -2.29
CA ILE A 51 1.31 -13.67 -0.87
C ILE A 51 0.10 -13.17 -0.08
N ARG A 52 -0.42 -14.02 0.77
CA ARG A 52 -1.52 -13.65 1.67
C ARG A 52 -1.00 -12.75 2.77
N ALA A 53 -1.55 -11.53 2.91
CA ALA A 53 -1.20 -10.61 3.97
C ALA A 53 -2.36 -9.72 4.39
N ASP A 54 -2.41 -9.44 5.68
CA ASP A 54 -3.26 -8.42 6.27
C ASP A 54 -2.47 -7.11 6.39
N MET A 55 -2.84 -6.12 5.59
CA MET A 55 -2.22 -4.79 5.62
C MET A 55 -2.49 -4.01 6.91
N GLY A 56 -3.38 -4.47 7.78
CA GLY A 56 -3.61 -3.89 9.10
C GLY A 56 -2.77 -4.52 10.22
N ASP A 57 -1.86 -5.43 9.90
CA ASP A 57 -1.01 -6.15 10.86
C ASP A 57 0.46 -6.13 10.42
N ALA A 58 1.30 -5.47 11.21
CA ALA A 58 2.74 -5.34 10.94
C ALA A 58 3.44 -6.70 10.81
N SER A 59 3.10 -7.67 11.65
CA SER A 59 3.72 -9.00 11.62
C SER A 59 3.34 -9.77 10.35
N SER A 60 2.10 -9.62 9.89
CA SER A 60 1.64 -10.18 8.61
C SER A 60 2.37 -9.55 7.42
N ILE A 61 2.60 -8.24 7.47
CA ILE A 61 3.37 -7.53 6.44
C ILE A 61 4.84 -8.00 6.44
N ASP A 62 5.48 -8.10 7.61
CA ASP A 62 6.87 -8.57 7.71
C ASP A 62 7.02 -10.00 7.17
N ALA A 63 6.08 -10.88 7.50
CA ALA A 63 6.03 -12.25 6.98
C ALA A 63 5.82 -12.28 5.44
N ALA A 64 5.03 -11.36 4.90
CA ALA A 64 4.85 -11.22 3.47
C ALA A 64 6.13 -10.73 2.77
N VAL A 65 6.78 -9.73 3.32
CA VAL A 65 8.05 -9.20 2.78
C VAL A 65 9.13 -10.27 2.77
N ALA A 66 9.19 -11.15 3.79
CA ALA A 66 10.16 -12.25 3.82
C ALA A 66 10.01 -13.24 2.65
N GLN A 67 8.80 -13.35 2.07
CA GLN A 67 8.50 -14.21 0.92
C GLN A 67 8.74 -13.53 -0.44
N MET A 68 8.89 -12.21 -0.48
CA MET A 68 9.08 -11.46 -1.73
C MET A 68 10.48 -11.69 -2.32
N PRO A 69 10.64 -11.54 -3.64
CA PRO A 69 11.95 -11.53 -4.28
C PRO A 69 12.89 -10.50 -3.66
N ALA A 70 14.19 -10.81 -3.65
CA ALA A 70 15.23 -9.90 -3.15
C ALA A 70 15.35 -8.61 -3.99
N THR A 71 14.94 -8.67 -5.25
CA THR A 71 15.02 -7.56 -6.22
C THR A 71 13.63 -7.23 -6.74
N LEU A 72 13.23 -5.98 -6.61
CA LEU A 72 11.94 -5.46 -7.04
C LEU A 72 12.13 -4.21 -7.92
N HIS A 73 11.17 -3.96 -8.80
CA HIS A 73 11.20 -2.87 -9.79
C HIS A 73 10.07 -1.86 -9.57
N GLY A 74 9.24 -2.07 -8.57
CA GLY A 74 8.23 -1.11 -8.15
C GLY A 74 7.26 -1.67 -7.13
N LEU A 75 6.52 -0.74 -6.50
CA LEU A 75 5.52 -1.01 -5.49
C LEU A 75 4.25 -0.20 -5.80
N CYS A 76 3.12 -0.88 -5.92
CA CYS A 76 1.80 -0.27 -6.05
C CYS A 76 1.01 -0.50 -4.75
N ASN A 77 0.95 0.49 -3.91
CA ASN A 77 0.16 0.51 -2.67
C ASN A 77 -1.29 0.87 -3.01
N ILE A 78 -2.12 -0.14 -3.27
CA ILE A 78 -3.52 0.02 -3.70
C ILE A 78 -4.49 -0.49 -2.64
N ALA A 79 -4.09 -1.42 -1.80
CA ALA A 79 -4.93 -1.91 -0.71
C ALA A 79 -5.48 -0.76 0.13
N GLY A 80 -6.79 -0.80 0.41
CA GLY A 80 -7.43 0.21 1.22
C GLY A 80 -8.86 -0.18 1.60
N LEU A 81 -9.32 0.35 2.72
CA LEU A 81 -10.65 0.14 3.26
C LEU A 81 -11.47 1.43 3.21
N PRO A 82 -12.78 1.35 2.97
CA PRO A 82 -13.69 2.47 3.20
C PRO A 82 -13.85 2.74 4.70
N GLY A 83 -14.30 3.97 5.07
CA GLY A 83 -14.40 4.39 6.47
C GLY A 83 -15.36 3.58 7.35
N ASN A 84 -16.32 2.87 6.75
CA ASN A 84 -17.31 2.05 7.47
C ASN A 84 -16.75 0.69 7.96
N ARG A 85 -15.45 0.50 7.99
CA ARG A 85 -14.78 -0.71 8.50
C ARG A 85 -14.16 -0.52 9.90
N GLY A 86 -14.55 0.55 10.59
CA GLY A 86 -14.03 0.96 11.89
C GLY A 86 -12.80 1.86 11.75
N VAL A 87 -12.66 2.80 12.68
CA VAL A 87 -11.64 3.85 12.63
C VAL A 87 -10.24 3.24 12.65
N GLU A 88 -9.92 2.48 13.67
CA GLU A 88 -8.59 1.89 13.84
C GLU A 88 -8.23 0.99 12.65
N ARG A 89 -9.16 0.14 12.21
CA ARG A 89 -8.91 -0.78 11.10
C ARG A 89 -8.62 -0.04 9.78
N THR A 90 -9.38 1.02 9.52
CA THR A 90 -9.18 1.86 8.33
C THR A 90 -7.82 2.54 8.35
N LEU A 91 -7.41 3.12 9.48
CA LEU A 91 -6.13 3.81 9.62
C LEU A 91 -4.94 2.85 9.57
N ARG A 92 -5.07 1.67 10.17
CA ARG A 92 -4.07 0.60 10.09
C ARG A 92 -3.79 0.20 8.63
N VAL A 93 -4.84 -0.10 7.86
CA VAL A 93 -4.71 -0.59 6.48
C VAL A 93 -4.29 0.54 5.53
N ASN A 94 -4.99 1.68 5.57
CA ASN A 94 -4.84 2.72 4.54
C ASN A 94 -3.54 3.51 4.68
N PHE A 95 -2.97 3.61 5.88
CA PHE A 95 -1.77 4.41 6.10
C PHE A 95 -0.65 3.64 6.80
N LEU A 96 -0.86 3.12 8.02
CA LEU A 96 0.23 2.49 8.78
C LEU A 96 0.79 1.27 8.05
N GLY A 97 -0.06 0.42 7.49
CA GLY A 97 0.36 -0.74 6.73
C GLY A 97 1.01 -0.39 5.40
N LEU A 98 0.46 0.61 4.70
CA LEU A 98 1.07 1.15 3.48
C LEU A 98 2.50 1.64 3.76
N ARG A 99 2.68 2.46 4.80
CA ARG A 99 3.98 2.98 5.22
C ARG A 99 4.93 1.85 5.62
N HIS A 100 4.48 0.96 6.51
CA HIS A 100 5.29 -0.15 7.00
C HIS A 100 5.79 -1.05 5.86
N LEU A 101 4.89 -1.43 4.93
CA LEU A 101 5.28 -2.19 3.75
C LEU A 101 6.30 -1.43 2.89
N THR A 102 6.07 -0.15 2.66
CA THR A 102 6.96 0.71 1.86
C THR A 102 8.36 0.72 2.45
N ASP A 103 8.50 0.96 3.75
CA ASP A 103 9.78 0.98 4.46
C ASP A 103 10.54 -0.35 4.33
N ARG A 104 9.82 -1.49 4.36
CA ARG A 104 10.39 -2.83 4.21
C ARG A 104 10.77 -3.18 2.76
N VAL A 105 10.06 -2.61 1.79
CA VAL A 105 10.27 -2.89 0.35
C VAL A 105 11.35 -1.99 -0.25
N VAL A 106 11.47 -0.74 0.18
CA VAL A 106 12.45 0.24 -0.34
C VAL A 106 13.86 -0.32 -0.48
N PRO A 107 14.43 -1.06 0.52
CA PRO A 107 15.79 -1.63 0.39
C PRO A 107 15.94 -2.67 -0.73
N ARG A 108 14.83 -3.18 -1.30
CA ARG A 108 14.81 -4.17 -2.39
C ARG A 108 14.58 -3.56 -3.77
N LEU A 109 14.24 -2.26 -3.81
CA LEU A 109 13.97 -1.56 -5.06
C LEU A 109 15.25 -1.25 -5.81
N GLN A 110 15.24 -1.51 -7.13
CA GLN A 110 16.35 -1.18 -8.01
C GLN A 110 16.35 0.31 -8.37
N PRO A 111 17.50 0.88 -8.74
CA PRO A 111 17.54 2.23 -9.30
C PRO A 111 16.58 2.37 -10.50
N GLY A 112 15.79 3.44 -10.52
CA GLY A 112 14.76 3.67 -11.54
C GLY A 112 13.41 3.03 -11.24
N SER A 113 13.25 2.33 -10.10
CA SER A 113 11.95 1.85 -9.62
C SER A 113 11.03 2.99 -9.21
N ALA A 114 9.72 2.72 -9.24
CA ALA A 114 8.70 3.65 -8.80
C ALA A 114 7.86 3.08 -7.66
N ILE A 115 7.41 3.97 -6.77
CA ILE A 115 6.39 3.68 -5.77
C ILE A 115 5.14 4.49 -6.11
N VAL A 116 4.00 3.82 -6.20
CA VAL A 116 2.70 4.43 -6.45
C VAL A 116 1.80 4.19 -5.25
N ASN A 117 1.35 5.28 -4.63
CA ASN A 117 0.39 5.24 -3.51
C ASN A 117 -0.99 5.68 -4.00
N LEU A 118 -2.01 4.84 -3.79
CA LEU A 118 -3.38 5.17 -4.15
C LEU A 118 -4.04 6.03 -3.07
N ALA A 119 -3.96 7.34 -3.25
CA ALA A 119 -4.70 8.32 -2.46
C ALA A 119 -6.19 8.38 -2.87
N SER A 120 -6.83 9.51 -2.71
CA SER A 120 -8.22 9.76 -3.12
C SER A 120 -8.47 11.26 -3.21
N VAL A 121 -9.47 11.68 -3.98
CA VAL A 121 -10.02 13.04 -3.91
C VAL A 121 -10.55 13.37 -2.51
N ALA A 122 -10.91 12.36 -1.72
CA ALA A 122 -11.30 12.52 -0.33
C ALA A 122 -10.16 13.07 0.57
N GLY A 123 -8.91 12.98 0.11
CA GLY A 123 -7.75 13.56 0.80
C GLY A 123 -7.46 15.01 0.42
N ASN A 124 -8.38 15.73 -0.26
CA ASN A 124 -8.14 17.07 -0.79
C ASN A 124 -7.84 18.14 0.27
N GLN A 125 -8.21 17.92 1.53
CA GLN A 125 -7.97 18.83 2.66
C GLN A 125 -6.63 18.58 3.37
N TRP A 126 -5.74 17.78 2.81
CA TRP A 126 -4.46 17.40 3.42
C TRP A 126 -3.60 18.61 3.89
N ARG A 127 -3.70 19.77 3.21
CA ARG A 127 -2.96 20.98 3.59
C ARG A 127 -3.37 21.54 4.95
N ASP A 128 -4.65 21.41 5.32
CA ASP A 128 -5.19 21.94 6.56
C ASP A 128 -4.67 21.16 7.78
N ARG A 129 -4.21 19.93 7.56
CA ARG A 129 -3.66 19.02 8.58
C ARG A 129 -2.23 18.57 8.28
N TRP A 130 -1.51 19.33 7.46
CA TRP A 130 -0.15 18.99 7.02
C TRP A 130 0.78 18.60 8.17
N ASP A 131 0.91 19.45 9.20
CA ASP A 131 1.82 19.20 10.31
C ASP A 131 1.41 17.97 11.11
N LEU A 132 0.11 17.77 11.31
CA LEU A 132 -0.45 16.61 12.00
C LEU A 132 -0.14 15.30 11.27
N HIS A 133 -0.38 15.25 9.96
CA HIS A 133 -0.09 14.07 9.16
C HIS A 133 1.41 13.80 9.06
N ARG A 134 2.22 14.85 8.95
CA ARG A 134 3.67 14.73 8.95
C ARG A 134 4.20 14.18 10.27
N GLU A 135 3.70 14.66 11.41
CA GLU A 135 4.06 14.13 12.72
C GLU A 135 3.72 12.63 12.82
N TRP A 136 2.51 12.26 12.40
CA TRP A 136 2.11 10.85 12.37
C TRP A 136 2.98 10.00 11.42
N ALA A 137 3.28 10.50 10.24
CA ALA A 137 4.16 9.83 9.27
C ALA A 137 5.59 9.65 9.78
N GLN A 138 6.07 10.52 10.67
CA GLN A 138 7.41 10.47 11.26
C GLN A 138 7.50 9.58 12.50
N THR A 139 6.40 8.98 12.97
CA THR A 139 6.48 8.01 14.07
C THR A 139 7.40 6.85 13.69
N PRO A 140 8.25 6.35 14.61
CA PRO A 140 9.33 5.41 14.28
C PRO A 140 8.88 4.12 13.61
N ASP A 141 7.71 3.59 13.99
CA ASP A 141 7.20 2.32 13.49
C ASP A 141 5.67 2.25 13.53
N PHE A 142 5.12 1.11 13.10
CA PHE A 142 3.69 0.83 13.07
C PHE A 142 3.05 0.94 14.47
N ALA A 143 3.69 0.39 15.51
CA ALA A 143 3.14 0.38 16.86
C ALA A 143 3.10 1.80 17.46
N GLN A 144 4.14 2.58 17.27
CA GLN A 144 4.18 3.97 17.72
C GLN A 144 3.23 4.85 16.90
N GLY A 145 3.07 4.58 15.61
CA GLY A 145 2.03 5.22 14.80
C GLY A 145 0.61 4.93 15.30
N LEU A 146 0.36 3.72 15.76
CA LEU A 146 -0.91 3.35 16.37
C LEU A 146 -1.10 4.00 17.75
N GLN A 147 -0.04 4.05 18.57
CA GLN A 147 -0.07 4.73 19.87
C GLN A 147 -0.34 6.24 19.71
N TRP A 148 0.24 6.88 18.70
CA TRP A 148 0.02 8.29 18.40
C TRP A 148 -1.48 8.61 18.19
N LEU A 149 -2.23 7.72 17.53
CA LEU A 149 -3.68 7.86 17.34
C LEU A 149 -4.47 7.89 18.66
N SER A 150 -3.97 7.29 19.73
CA SER A 150 -4.63 7.36 21.05
C SER A 150 -4.73 8.77 21.61
N SER A 151 -3.77 9.63 21.25
CA SER A 151 -3.74 11.06 21.62
C SER A 151 -4.41 11.96 20.56
N HIS A 152 -4.70 11.41 19.38
CA HIS A 152 -5.24 12.13 18.23
C HIS A 152 -6.46 11.38 17.66
N PRO A 153 -7.57 11.35 18.41
CA PRO A 153 -8.73 10.57 17.99
C PRO A 153 -9.36 11.12 16.69
N VAL A 154 -9.70 10.22 15.80
CA VAL A 154 -10.36 10.52 14.51
C VAL A 154 -11.79 9.99 14.57
N SER A 155 -12.78 10.78 14.11
CA SER A 155 -14.17 10.33 14.07
C SER A 155 -14.44 9.34 12.93
N GLU A 156 -15.51 8.54 13.05
CA GLU A 156 -15.91 7.59 12.01
C GLU A 156 -16.21 8.27 10.69
N GLU A 157 -16.82 9.45 10.71
CA GLU A 157 -17.18 10.22 9.52
C GLU A 157 -15.94 10.76 8.78
N ALA A 158 -14.89 11.09 9.54
CA ALA A 158 -13.67 11.69 8.99
C ALA A 158 -12.60 10.66 8.60
N VAL A 159 -12.65 9.44 9.13
CA VAL A 159 -11.54 8.48 9.09
C VAL A 159 -11.04 8.17 7.69
N TYR A 160 -11.94 8.01 6.72
CA TYR A 160 -11.52 7.73 5.34
C TYR A 160 -10.75 8.91 4.74
N ASN A 161 -11.32 10.13 4.86
CA ASN A 161 -10.66 11.35 4.37
C ASN A 161 -9.31 11.54 5.05
N TYR A 162 -9.27 11.43 6.37
CA TYR A 162 -8.05 11.53 7.18
C TYR A 162 -6.98 10.53 6.74
N SER A 163 -7.36 9.27 6.50
CA SER A 163 -6.43 8.25 6.01
C SER A 163 -5.86 8.59 4.63
N LYS A 164 -6.67 9.16 3.74
CA LYS A 164 -6.26 9.53 2.38
C LYS A 164 -5.47 10.84 2.32
N GLU A 165 -5.69 11.74 3.26
CA GLU A 165 -4.84 12.92 3.49
C GLU A 165 -3.42 12.48 3.91
N ALA A 166 -3.32 11.55 4.87
CA ALA A 166 -2.04 11.03 5.32
C ALA A 166 -1.23 10.33 4.21
N VAL A 167 -1.91 9.70 3.24
CA VAL A 167 -1.24 9.08 2.08
C VAL A 167 -0.65 10.12 1.11
N ILE A 168 -1.18 11.35 1.12
CA ILE A 168 -0.68 12.45 0.25
C ILE A 168 0.55 13.14 0.86
N VAL A 169 0.64 13.17 2.18
CA VAL A 169 1.74 13.82 2.94
C VAL A 169 2.94 12.91 3.05
#